data_6d2fe3ec605eb3629b2291909a8e7f17
#
_entry.id   6d2fe3ec605eb3629b2291909a8e7f17
#
_cell.length_a   1.000
_cell.length_b   1.000
_cell.length_c   1.000
_cell.angle_alpha   90.00
_cell.angle_beta   90.00
_cell.angle_gamma   90.00
#
_symmetry.space_group_name_H-M   'P 1'
#
loop_
_entity.id
_entity.type
_entity.pdbx_description
1 polymer ?
#
loop_
_entity_poly.entity_id
_entity_poly.type
_entity_poly.pdbx_seq_one_letter_code
_entity_poly.pdbx_strand_id
1 'polypeptide(L)'
;MKRTVLTPALSATVLLLAMQAAHAGPQAHVVCSYSHTLGDDAIMMYGMPNEAMLHDFFGNVQTDAYSSRESLRTQEKTTCDNKADSSAYWAPSLKLPDGTVVKPAYQKTYYQASNVDAWPLHPFPAGLSLLAGDHHGTAPNPHITFLCANGKGYTTRTGEVCGLRKAKDA
;
A
#
# COMPACT_ATOMS: atom_id res chain seq x y z
N MET A 1 -56.61 56.78 21.51
CA MET A 1 -55.16 56.55 21.22
C MET A 1 -54.85 55.10 21.32
N LYS A 2 -54.79 54.38 20.19
CA LYS A 2 -54.45 52.94 20.13
C LYS A 2 -52.95 52.82 19.82
N ARG A 3 -52.20 52.23 20.74
CA ARG A 3 -50.77 51.93 20.50
C ARG A 3 -50.65 50.56 19.84
N THR A 4 -50.16 50.54 18.62
CA THR A 4 -49.81 49.35 17.89
C THR A 4 -48.43 48.90 18.32
N VAL A 5 -48.33 47.72 18.91
CA VAL A 5 -47.05 47.07 19.25
C VAL A 5 -46.63 46.24 18.06
N LEU A 6 -45.53 46.68 17.43
CA LEU A 6 -44.81 45.86 16.41
C LEU A 6 -43.94 44.84 17.13
N THR A 7 -44.22 43.57 16.93
CA THR A 7 -43.35 42.44 17.29
C THR A 7 -42.35 42.22 16.17
N PRO A 8 -41.03 42.16 16.45
CA PRO A 8 -40.05 41.77 15.43
C PRO A 8 -40.11 40.24 15.26
N ALA A 9 -40.37 39.80 14.03
CA ALA A 9 -40.21 38.41 13.63
C ALA A 9 -38.74 38.07 13.58
N LEU A 10 -38.28 37.20 14.48
CA LEU A 10 -36.95 36.59 14.44
C LEU A 10 -36.92 35.53 13.33
N SER A 11 -36.33 35.88 12.18
CA SER A 11 -36.05 34.88 11.13
C SER A 11 -34.83 34.05 11.55
N ALA A 12 -35.09 32.86 12.09
CA ALA A 12 -34.06 31.87 12.33
C ALA A 12 -33.67 31.20 11.01
N THR A 13 -32.62 31.69 10.41
CA THR A 13 -31.99 31.02 9.24
C THR A 13 -31.24 29.80 9.74
N VAL A 14 -31.86 28.64 9.66
CA VAL A 14 -31.19 27.36 9.93
C VAL A 14 -30.22 27.08 8.79
N LEU A 15 -28.94 27.31 9.04
CA LEU A 15 -27.84 26.92 8.14
C LEU A 15 -27.70 25.39 8.23
N LEU A 16 -28.32 24.66 7.31
CA LEU A 16 -28.06 23.22 7.11
C LEU A 16 -26.66 23.09 6.51
N LEU A 17 -25.66 22.88 7.37
CA LEU A 17 -24.39 22.33 6.95
C LEU A 17 -24.61 20.89 6.46
N ALA A 18 -24.74 20.73 5.16
CA ALA A 18 -24.66 19.42 4.53
C ALA A 18 -23.24 18.89 4.77
N MET A 19 -23.03 18.08 5.80
CA MET A 19 -21.86 17.23 5.92
C MET A 19 -21.89 16.27 4.74
N GLN A 20 -21.13 16.57 3.71
CA GLN A 20 -20.83 15.60 2.66
C GLN A 20 -19.96 14.51 3.32
N ALA A 21 -20.59 13.42 3.70
CA ALA A 21 -19.87 12.21 4.05
C ALA A 21 -19.06 11.82 2.81
N ALA A 22 -17.74 11.95 2.89
CA ALA A 22 -16.86 11.41 1.87
C ALA A 22 -17.13 9.89 1.84
N HIS A 23 -17.88 9.44 0.86
CA HIS A 23 -18.07 8.03 0.62
C HIS A 23 -16.73 7.48 0.13
N ALA A 24 -15.97 6.88 1.04
CA ALA A 24 -14.89 6.00 0.64
C ALA A 24 -15.54 4.87 -0.17
N GLY A 25 -15.17 4.75 -1.45
CA GLY A 25 -15.65 3.67 -2.31
C GLY A 25 -15.33 2.29 -1.71
N PRO A 26 -15.87 1.20 -2.25
CA PRO A 26 -15.60 -0.14 -1.79
C PRO A 26 -14.10 -0.38 -1.65
N GLN A 27 -13.67 -0.84 -0.49
CA GLN A 27 -12.28 -1.11 -0.19
C GLN A 27 -12.14 -2.54 0.32
N ALA A 28 -11.18 -3.27 -0.25
CA ALA A 28 -10.70 -4.54 0.28
C ALA A 28 -9.22 -4.42 0.64
N HIS A 29 -8.73 -5.27 1.51
CA HIS A 29 -7.32 -5.39 1.80
C HIS A 29 -6.96 -6.83 2.09
N VAL A 30 -5.68 -7.14 1.94
CA VAL A 30 -5.06 -8.39 2.34
C VAL A 30 -3.81 -8.09 3.15
N VAL A 31 -3.57 -8.86 4.20
CA VAL A 31 -2.36 -8.79 5.02
C VAL A 31 -1.60 -10.09 4.88
N CYS A 32 -0.37 -10.01 4.38
CA CYS A 32 0.50 -11.15 4.20
C CYS A 32 1.74 -10.99 5.08
N SER A 33 2.03 -11.98 5.92
CA SER A 33 3.27 -12.00 6.70
C SER A 33 4.49 -12.19 5.80
N TYR A 34 5.65 -11.76 6.30
CA TYR A 34 6.92 -12.02 5.64
C TYR A 34 7.11 -13.51 5.36
N SER A 35 7.58 -13.85 4.18
CA SER A 35 7.89 -15.21 3.75
C SER A 35 9.39 -15.45 3.73
N HIS A 36 10.09 -14.83 2.79
CA HIS A 36 11.53 -15.01 2.57
C HIS A 36 12.14 -13.81 1.86
N THR A 37 13.46 -13.80 1.69
CA THR A 37 14.21 -12.77 0.96
C THR A 37 15.09 -13.42 -0.09
N LEU A 38 15.00 -12.96 -1.34
CA LEU A 38 15.82 -13.40 -2.47
C LEU A 38 16.24 -12.20 -3.33
N GLY A 39 17.29 -12.40 -4.15
CA GLY A 39 17.69 -11.47 -5.21
C GLY A 39 16.91 -11.71 -6.51
N ASP A 40 15.63 -11.97 -6.42
CA ASP A 40 14.79 -12.39 -7.53
C ASP A 40 13.70 -11.37 -7.84
N ASP A 41 13.32 -11.27 -9.12
CA ASP A 41 12.18 -10.50 -9.59
C ASP A 41 11.52 -11.22 -10.78
N ALA A 42 10.38 -11.83 -10.53
CA ALA A 42 9.67 -12.60 -11.55
C ALA A 42 9.01 -11.74 -12.64
N ILE A 43 8.99 -10.42 -12.49
CA ILE A 43 8.45 -9.49 -13.50
C ILE A 43 9.56 -8.89 -14.34
N MET A 44 10.56 -8.28 -13.68
CA MET A 44 11.61 -7.53 -14.36
C MET A 44 12.75 -8.42 -14.85
N MET A 45 13.03 -9.51 -14.12
CA MET A 45 14.18 -10.39 -14.36
C MET A 45 13.77 -11.88 -14.35
N TYR A 46 12.67 -12.19 -15.02
CA TYR A 46 12.16 -13.55 -15.11
C TYR A 46 13.22 -14.54 -15.60
N GLY A 47 13.38 -15.66 -14.89
CA GLY A 47 14.33 -16.71 -15.21
C GLY A 47 15.80 -16.40 -14.87
N MET A 48 16.05 -15.29 -14.15
CA MET A 48 17.38 -14.84 -13.77
C MET A 48 17.52 -14.80 -12.23
N PRO A 49 17.73 -15.94 -11.58
CA PRO A 49 17.79 -16.04 -10.13
C PRO A 49 19.01 -15.29 -9.58
N ASN A 50 18.80 -14.54 -8.50
CA ASN A 50 19.80 -13.72 -7.80
C ASN A 50 20.43 -12.59 -8.62
N GLU A 51 19.83 -12.22 -9.75
CA GLU A 51 20.32 -11.10 -10.58
C GLU A 51 19.60 -9.77 -10.27
N ALA A 52 18.47 -9.82 -9.53
CA ALA A 52 17.78 -8.62 -9.08
C ALA A 52 18.34 -8.10 -7.75
N MET A 53 17.95 -6.88 -7.37
CA MET A 53 18.17 -6.43 -6.01
C MET A 53 17.44 -7.34 -5.01
N LEU A 54 17.87 -7.34 -3.73
CA LEU A 54 17.16 -8.11 -2.72
C LEU A 54 15.73 -7.62 -2.55
N HIS A 55 14.80 -8.55 -2.58
CA HIS A 55 13.39 -8.33 -2.31
C HIS A 55 12.92 -9.18 -1.14
N ASP A 56 12.07 -8.60 -0.32
CA ASP A 56 11.32 -9.31 0.70
C ASP A 56 9.98 -9.75 0.12
N PHE A 57 9.70 -11.05 0.21
CA PHE A 57 8.52 -11.68 -0.38
C PHE A 57 7.44 -11.94 0.66
N PHE A 58 6.19 -11.82 0.21
CA PHE A 58 4.97 -12.05 0.99
C PHE A 58 3.96 -12.81 0.13
N GLY A 59 2.93 -13.35 0.75
CA GLY A 59 1.93 -14.13 0.05
C GLY A 59 2.43 -15.53 -0.30
N ASN A 60 2.49 -15.88 -1.56
CA ASN A 60 2.93 -17.21 -1.98
C ASN A 60 4.34 -17.52 -1.46
N VAL A 61 4.49 -18.67 -0.78
CA VAL A 61 5.75 -19.01 -0.08
C VAL A 61 6.83 -19.60 -0.99
N GLN A 62 6.52 -19.83 -2.25
CA GLN A 62 7.44 -20.42 -3.23
C GLN A 62 7.78 -19.46 -4.37
N THR A 63 7.55 -18.15 -4.14
CA THR A 63 7.88 -17.13 -5.13
C THR A 63 9.39 -17.04 -5.32
N ASP A 64 9.83 -17.10 -6.58
CA ASP A 64 11.22 -16.99 -7.02
C ASP A 64 11.31 -16.35 -8.42
N ALA A 65 12.50 -16.30 -9.02
CA ALA A 65 12.73 -15.76 -10.36
C ALA A 65 11.95 -16.48 -11.48
N TYR A 66 11.49 -17.72 -11.26
CA TYR A 66 10.75 -18.51 -12.24
C TYR A 66 9.24 -18.51 -12.00
N SER A 67 8.78 -17.76 -11.03
CA SER A 67 7.37 -17.71 -10.67
C SER A 67 6.52 -17.18 -11.81
N SER A 68 5.51 -17.93 -12.16
CA SER A 68 4.55 -17.63 -13.22
C SER A 68 3.13 -17.77 -12.70
N ARG A 69 2.14 -17.30 -13.47
CA ARG A 69 0.74 -17.53 -13.15
C ARG A 69 0.44 -18.99 -12.84
N GLU A 70 1.00 -19.91 -13.62
CA GLU A 70 0.73 -21.35 -13.47
C GLU A 70 1.36 -21.90 -12.18
N SER A 71 2.64 -21.58 -11.91
CA SER A 71 3.31 -22.04 -10.69
C SER A 71 2.62 -21.49 -9.41
N LEU A 72 2.20 -20.24 -9.40
CA LEU A 72 1.50 -19.64 -8.26
C LEU A 72 0.12 -20.28 -8.01
N ARG A 73 -0.56 -20.75 -9.05
CA ARG A 73 -1.84 -21.45 -8.92
C ARG A 73 -1.72 -22.88 -8.47
N THR A 74 -0.63 -23.57 -8.81
CA THR A 74 -0.39 -24.97 -8.42
C THR A 74 0.22 -25.07 -7.03
N GLN A 75 0.81 -23.97 -6.53
CA GLN A 75 1.50 -23.90 -5.24
C GLN A 75 0.76 -22.91 -4.32
N GLU A 76 -0.35 -23.33 -3.77
CA GLU A 76 -1.32 -22.47 -3.11
C GLU A 76 -0.94 -22.05 -1.67
N LYS A 77 0.22 -22.44 -1.13
CA LYS A 77 0.63 -22.02 0.22
C LYS A 77 0.89 -20.53 0.25
N THR A 78 0.21 -19.85 1.16
CA THR A 78 0.31 -18.40 1.31
C THR A 78 0.47 -17.97 2.77
N THR A 79 1.19 -16.88 2.98
CA THR A 79 1.30 -16.19 4.29
C THR A 79 0.18 -15.18 4.51
N CYS A 80 -0.70 -14.98 3.52
CA CYS A 80 -1.81 -14.03 3.62
C CYS A 80 -2.89 -14.50 4.61
N ASP A 81 -3.59 -13.54 5.22
CA ASP A 81 -4.76 -13.77 6.06
C ASP A 81 -5.91 -14.40 5.26
N ASN A 82 -6.16 -13.93 4.05
CA ASN A 82 -7.04 -14.59 3.09
C ASN A 82 -6.32 -15.77 2.43
N LYS A 83 -6.70 -17.00 2.81
CA LYS A 83 -6.04 -18.21 2.31
C LYS A 83 -6.37 -18.57 0.85
N ALA A 84 -7.33 -17.90 0.24
CA ALA A 84 -7.59 -18.00 -1.20
C ALA A 84 -6.65 -17.12 -2.03
N ASP A 85 -5.89 -16.23 -1.39
CA ASP A 85 -4.92 -15.39 -2.06
C ASP A 85 -3.55 -16.07 -2.11
N SER A 86 -3.23 -16.70 -3.22
CA SER A 86 -1.93 -17.27 -3.52
C SER A 86 -1.05 -16.38 -4.39
N SER A 87 -1.37 -15.09 -4.47
CA SER A 87 -0.57 -14.11 -5.21
C SER A 87 0.81 -13.94 -4.59
N ALA A 88 1.77 -13.60 -5.44
CA ALA A 88 3.10 -13.19 -5.01
C ALA A 88 3.16 -11.68 -4.84
N TYR A 89 3.69 -11.24 -3.73
CA TYR A 89 3.94 -9.83 -3.43
C TYR A 89 5.40 -9.69 -3.03
N TRP A 90 6.07 -8.62 -3.48
CA TRP A 90 7.42 -8.32 -3.02
C TRP A 90 7.70 -6.82 -3.04
N ALA A 91 8.68 -6.44 -2.23
CA ALA A 91 9.20 -5.09 -2.17
C ALA A 91 10.71 -5.13 -1.99
N PRO A 92 11.46 -4.10 -2.43
CA PRO A 92 12.88 -4.00 -2.15
C PRO A 92 13.17 -4.09 -0.65
N SER A 93 14.17 -4.91 -0.29
CA SER A 93 14.58 -5.09 1.10
C SER A 93 15.22 -3.80 1.64
N LEU A 94 14.83 -3.42 2.86
CA LEU A 94 15.45 -2.31 3.56
C LEU A 94 16.81 -2.73 4.10
N LYS A 95 17.87 -2.03 3.68
CA LYS A 95 19.21 -2.17 4.25
C LYS A 95 19.56 -0.96 5.10
N LEU A 96 20.12 -1.23 6.28
CA LEU A 96 20.74 -0.20 7.10
C LEU A 96 22.13 0.18 6.54
N PRO A 97 22.70 1.31 6.97
CA PRO A 97 24.04 1.72 6.48
C PRO A 97 25.16 0.73 6.78
N ASP A 98 25.00 -0.12 7.79
CA ASP A 98 25.94 -1.20 8.14
C ASP A 98 25.73 -2.48 7.30
N GLY A 99 24.80 -2.46 6.33
CA GLY A 99 24.48 -3.59 5.47
C GLY A 99 23.44 -4.56 6.04
N THR A 100 22.99 -4.34 7.28
CA THR A 100 21.95 -5.19 7.90
C THR A 100 20.65 -5.09 7.14
N VAL A 101 20.09 -6.23 6.73
CA VAL A 101 18.77 -6.31 6.11
C VAL A 101 17.71 -6.33 7.20
N VAL A 102 16.79 -5.38 7.16
CA VAL A 102 15.67 -5.28 8.09
C VAL A 102 14.49 -6.08 7.55
N LYS A 103 14.16 -7.18 8.20
CA LYS A 103 13.02 -8.01 7.80
C LYS A 103 11.70 -7.33 8.20
N PRO A 104 10.77 -7.12 7.26
CA PRO A 104 9.45 -6.60 7.58
C PRO A 104 8.62 -7.67 8.29
N ALA A 105 7.66 -7.23 9.12
CA ALA A 105 6.74 -8.16 9.77
C ALA A 105 5.66 -8.65 8.80
N TYR A 106 5.09 -7.74 8.01
CA TYR A 106 4.02 -8.02 7.06
C TYR A 106 3.96 -6.94 5.97
N GLN A 107 3.27 -7.26 4.89
CA GLN A 107 2.80 -6.32 3.88
C GLN A 107 1.27 -6.24 3.94
N LYS A 108 0.73 -5.04 3.83
CA LYS A 108 -0.71 -4.82 3.68
C LYS A 108 -0.98 -4.16 2.34
N THR A 109 -1.77 -4.84 1.51
CA THR A 109 -2.17 -4.35 0.19
C THR A 109 -3.62 -3.92 0.23
N TYR A 110 -3.90 -2.72 -0.27
CA TYR A 110 -5.24 -2.16 -0.36
C TYR A 110 -5.72 -2.15 -1.80
N TYR A 111 -6.94 -2.61 -2.00
CA TYR A 111 -7.67 -2.53 -3.26
C TYR A 111 -8.81 -1.54 -3.08
N GLN A 112 -8.74 -0.44 -3.80
CA GLN A 112 -9.70 0.65 -3.65
C GLN A 112 -10.34 0.99 -5.00
N ALA A 113 -11.66 1.08 -5.02
CA ALA A 113 -12.43 1.62 -6.13
C ALA A 113 -12.60 3.13 -5.95
N SER A 114 -11.48 3.88 -5.90
CA SER A 114 -11.55 5.33 -5.79
C SER A 114 -12.03 5.95 -7.11
N ASN A 115 -12.96 6.91 -7.00
CA ASN A 115 -13.50 7.71 -8.12
C ASN A 115 -14.22 6.92 -9.21
N VAL A 116 -14.71 5.73 -8.91
CA VAL A 116 -15.50 4.96 -9.88
C VAL A 116 -16.84 4.66 -9.22
N ASP A 117 -17.90 5.26 -9.73
CA ASP A 117 -19.29 4.90 -9.42
C ASP A 117 -19.67 3.55 -10.05
N ALA A 118 -18.65 2.74 -10.37
CA ALA A 118 -18.84 1.51 -11.10
C ALA A 118 -19.14 0.36 -10.15
N TRP A 119 -20.37 -0.02 -10.11
CA TRP A 119 -20.81 -1.30 -9.63
C TRP A 119 -21.46 -2.08 -10.78
N PRO A 120 -21.15 -3.36 -11.01
CA PRO A 120 -20.32 -4.25 -10.19
C PRO A 120 -18.82 -4.07 -10.39
N LEU A 121 -18.04 -4.32 -9.33
CA LEU A 121 -16.59 -4.44 -9.41
C LEU A 121 -16.24 -5.74 -10.13
N HIS A 122 -15.26 -5.64 -11.03
CA HIS A 122 -14.72 -6.81 -11.72
C HIS A 122 -13.37 -7.20 -11.11
N PRO A 123 -13.06 -8.50 -10.97
CA PRO A 123 -11.74 -8.94 -10.54
C PRO A 123 -10.69 -8.55 -11.57
N PHE A 124 -9.45 -8.40 -11.12
CA PHE A 124 -8.33 -8.22 -12.03
C PHE A 124 -8.20 -9.42 -12.99
N PRO A 125 -7.72 -9.20 -14.22
CA PRO A 125 -7.44 -10.30 -15.13
C PRO A 125 -6.48 -11.30 -14.50
N ALA A 126 -6.72 -12.58 -14.73
CA ALA A 126 -5.84 -13.61 -14.24
C ALA A 126 -4.44 -13.50 -14.86
N GLY A 127 -3.40 -13.57 -14.05
CA GLY A 127 -2.01 -13.41 -14.48
C GLY A 127 -1.58 -11.94 -14.62
N LEU A 128 -2.35 -11.01 -14.07
CA LEU A 128 -1.94 -9.60 -14.01
C LEU A 128 -0.66 -9.47 -13.20
N SER A 129 0.35 -8.84 -13.82
CA SER A 129 1.60 -8.45 -13.17
C SER A 129 1.63 -6.94 -13.05
N LEU A 130 1.84 -6.43 -11.85
CA LEU A 130 1.88 -4.99 -11.56
C LEU A 130 3.22 -4.63 -10.93
N LEU A 131 3.83 -3.59 -11.46
CA LEU A 131 5.01 -2.96 -10.90
C LEU A 131 4.67 -1.53 -10.51
N ALA A 132 5.06 -1.12 -9.32
CA ALA A 132 4.88 0.25 -8.83
C ALA A 132 6.19 0.79 -8.29
N GLY A 133 6.43 2.08 -8.48
CA GLY A 133 7.63 2.77 -8.08
C GLY A 133 8.54 3.10 -9.26
N ASP A 134 9.62 3.79 -8.95
CA ASP A 134 10.67 4.16 -9.90
C ASP A 134 12.03 3.87 -9.26
N HIS A 135 12.62 2.74 -9.63
CA HIS A 135 13.92 2.31 -9.11
C HIS A 135 15.11 3.12 -9.66
N HIS A 136 14.88 3.95 -10.66
CA HIS A 136 15.84 4.94 -11.15
C HIS A 136 15.60 6.35 -10.59
N GLY A 137 14.56 6.51 -9.78
CA GLY A 137 14.19 7.79 -9.20
C GLY A 137 15.25 8.33 -8.25
N THR A 138 15.75 9.51 -8.54
CA THR A 138 16.75 10.22 -7.72
C THR A 138 16.14 11.33 -6.88
N ALA A 139 14.85 11.59 -7.03
CA ALA A 139 14.10 12.63 -6.33
C ALA A 139 13.02 12.03 -5.40
N PRO A 140 12.65 12.75 -4.32
CA PRO A 140 11.53 12.33 -3.48
C PRO A 140 10.24 12.14 -4.27
N ASN A 141 9.57 11.00 -4.07
CA ASN A 141 8.30 10.69 -4.72
C ASN A 141 7.13 11.11 -3.81
N PRO A 142 6.15 11.93 -4.30
CA PRO A 142 5.02 12.39 -3.51
C PRO A 142 4.07 11.27 -3.08
N HIS A 143 4.13 10.13 -3.72
CA HIS A 143 3.27 8.97 -3.43
C HIS A 143 3.89 8.00 -2.43
N ILE A 144 5.13 8.25 -1.98
CA ILE A 144 5.80 7.44 -0.97
C ILE A 144 5.73 8.17 0.38
N THR A 145 5.21 7.47 1.38
CA THR A 145 5.15 7.95 2.77
C THR A 145 5.71 6.90 3.70
N PHE A 146 6.19 7.33 4.86
CA PHE A 146 6.72 6.45 5.89
C PHE A 146 5.79 6.47 7.10
N LEU A 147 5.50 5.29 7.63
CA LEU A 147 4.80 5.10 8.90
C LEU A 147 5.78 4.49 9.90
N CYS A 148 6.07 5.22 10.96
CA CYS A 148 6.99 4.74 11.97
C CYS A 148 6.32 3.72 12.92
N ALA A 149 7.11 2.82 13.51
CA ALA A 149 6.65 1.79 14.44
C ALA A 149 5.92 2.35 15.70
N ASN A 150 6.14 3.62 16.03
CA ASN A 150 5.44 4.29 17.14
C ASN A 150 4.01 4.74 16.78
N GLY A 151 3.50 4.34 15.61
CA GLY A 151 2.16 4.67 15.14
C GLY A 151 2.00 6.11 14.62
N LYS A 152 3.04 6.93 14.64
CA LYS A 152 3.00 8.25 14.03
C LYS A 152 3.18 8.13 12.53
N GLY A 153 2.13 8.46 11.77
CA GLY A 153 2.19 8.63 10.34
C GLY A 153 2.91 9.93 10.01
N TYR A 154 3.83 9.89 9.05
CA TYR A 154 4.51 11.07 8.56
C TYR A 154 4.30 11.19 7.05
N THR A 155 3.98 12.38 6.63
CA THR A 155 3.91 12.72 5.21
C THR A 155 5.29 13.08 4.63
N THR A 156 6.35 12.99 5.43
CA THR A 156 7.70 13.23 4.95
C THR A 156 8.19 12.07 4.10
N ARG A 157 8.94 12.41 3.08
CA ARG A 157 9.48 11.48 2.08
C ARG A 157 10.87 10.97 2.44
N THR A 158 11.33 11.26 3.64
CA THR A 158 12.59 10.79 4.16
C THR A 158 12.32 10.00 5.44
N GLY A 159 12.96 8.87 5.64
CA GLY A 159 12.82 8.05 6.85
C GLY A 159 13.40 8.70 8.11
N GLU A 160 13.92 9.92 8.03
CA GLU A 160 14.59 10.63 9.12
C GLU A 160 13.72 10.81 10.35
N VAL A 161 12.45 11.15 10.14
CA VAL A 161 11.47 11.33 11.22
C VAL A 161 11.14 10.06 12.00
N CYS A 162 11.48 8.90 11.46
CA CYS A 162 11.33 7.62 12.15
C CYS A 162 12.55 7.27 13.02
N GLY A 163 13.52 8.16 13.13
CA GLY A 163 14.79 7.89 13.82
C GLY A 163 15.71 6.97 13.02
N LEU A 164 15.38 6.71 11.76
CA LEU A 164 16.30 6.07 10.83
C LEU A 164 17.45 7.06 10.61
N ARG A 165 18.66 6.64 10.94
CA ARG A 165 19.85 7.48 10.76
C ARG A 165 19.94 7.91 9.31
N LYS A 166 20.20 9.20 9.07
CA LYS A 166 20.73 9.62 7.78
C LYS A 166 21.89 8.70 7.45
N ALA A 167 21.86 8.07 6.27
CA ALA A 167 23.10 7.63 5.70
C ALA A 167 24.00 8.87 5.67
N LYS A 168 24.95 8.93 6.56
CA LYS A 168 26.03 9.91 6.43
C LYS A 168 26.75 9.51 5.16
N ASP A 169 26.63 10.40 4.20
CA ASP A 169 27.45 10.52 3.00
C ASP A 169 28.40 9.34 2.79
N ALA A 170 27.96 8.37 1.96
CA ALA A 170 28.84 7.38 1.39
C ALA A 170 29.29 7.87 0.02
#